data_e6949e7337a2672c19cf257fe4663b30
#
_entry.id   e6949e7337a2672c19cf257fe4663b30
#
_cell.length_a   1.000
_cell.length_b   1.000
_cell.length_c   1.000
_cell.angle_alpha   90.00
_cell.angle_beta   90.00
_cell.angle_gamma   90.00
#
_symmetry.space_group_name_H-M   'P 1'
#
loop_
_entity.id
_entity.type
_entity.pdbx_description
1 polymer ?
#
loop_
_entity_poly.entity_id
_entity_poly.type
_entity_poly.pdbx_seq_one_letter_code
_entity_poly.pdbx_strand_id
1 'polypeptide(L)'
;AQEIQTEYYGEGLNGLLSARHFDMQGIVNGIDYTTYNPQTDSKIYMNYDASNFRKKKYVNKERLQEELGLEVDKKKYMIGLISRLTDQKGLDLINAVMDGLVDEFTQLVVIGTGEPQYENMFRHYAWKYPNRVSANICYSDDLAHKLYAAADAFLMPSRFEPCGLTQMISFRYGTVPIVRETGGLKDTVQAYNEYDNSGDGFSFTNYNADEMLQVINYSKHIFYDRKRQWNQMVDRGMANDFSWNASKFRY
;
A
#
# COMPACT_ATOMS: atom_id res chain seq x y z
N ALA A 1 -17.08 -7.64 -9.06
CA ALA A 1 -18.27 -7.99 -9.84
C ALA A 1 -19.13 -6.75 -10.17
N GLN A 2 -19.34 -5.82 -9.23
CA GLN A 2 -20.22 -4.64 -9.46
C GLN A 2 -19.62 -3.64 -10.45
N GLU A 3 -18.36 -3.27 -10.33
CA GLU A 3 -17.69 -2.27 -11.17
C GLU A 3 -17.74 -2.63 -12.67
N ILE A 4 -17.48 -3.88 -13.03
CA ILE A 4 -17.46 -4.33 -14.44
C ILE A 4 -18.83 -4.31 -15.13
N GLN A 5 -19.93 -4.06 -14.40
CA GLN A 5 -21.27 -3.86 -14.94
C GLN A 5 -21.53 -2.40 -15.34
N THR A 6 -20.59 -1.47 -15.08
CA THR A 6 -20.69 -0.07 -15.45
C THR A 6 -20.00 0.20 -16.80
N GLU A 7 -20.41 1.26 -17.49
CA GLU A 7 -19.77 1.67 -18.76
C GLU A 7 -18.27 1.96 -18.58
N TYR A 8 -17.89 2.54 -17.46
CA TYR A 8 -16.50 2.95 -17.18
C TYR A 8 -15.55 1.77 -17.01
N TYR A 9 -16.00 0.69 -16.35
CA TYR A 9 -15.13 -0.48 -16.05
C TYR A 9 -15.47 -1.73 -16.87
N GLY A 10 -16.55 -1.70 -17.64
CA GLY A 10 -17.09 -2.85 -18.35
C GLY A 10 -16.41 -3.16 -19.69
N GLU A 11 -15.51 -2.28 -20.18
CA GLU A 11 -14.78 -2.47 -21.44
C GLU A 11 -15.68 -2.87 -22.62
N GLY A 12 -16.88 -2.31 -22.69
CA GLY A 12 -17.91 -2.63 -23.69
C GLY A 12 -18.71 -3.91 -23.41
N LEU A 13 -18.43 -4.63 -22.33
CA LEU A 13 -19.16 -5.83 -21.90
C LEU A 13 -20.20 -5.55 -20.80
N ASN A 14 -20.32 -4.31 -20.33
CA ASN A 14 -21.19 -3.91 -19.23
C ASN A 14 -22.64 -4.35 -19.40
N GLY A 15 -23.20 -4.26 -20.61
CA GLY A 15 -24.56 -4.71 -20.90
C GLY A 15 -24.76 -6.21 -20.71
N LEU A 16 -23.82 -7.02 -21.23
CA LEU A 16 -23.83 -8.48 -21.04
C LEU A 16 -23.64 -8.85 -19.56
N LEU A 17 -22.69 -8.21 -18.90
CA LEU A 17 -22.37 -8.49 -17.49
C LEU A 17 -23.53 -8.07 -16.57
N SER A 18 -24.19 -6.95 -16.85
CA SER A 18 -25.40 -6.53 -16.14
C SER A 18 -26.57 -7.50 -16.34
N ALA A 19 -26.75 -8.01 -17.55
CA ALA A 19 -27.81 -8.99 -17.84
C ALA A 19 -27.57 -10.32 -17.09
N ARG A 20 -26.31 -10.63 -16.76
CA ARG A 20 -25.92 -11.85 -16.05
C ARG A 20 -25.50 -11.61 -14.60
N HIS A 21 -25.90 -10.50 -13.99
CA HIS A 21 -25.45 -10.14 -12.64
C HIS A 21 -25.77 -11.19 -11.57
N PHE A 22 -26.85 -11.97 -11.74
CA PHE A 22 -27.20 -13.07 -10.83
C PHE A 22 -26.28 -14.27 -10.91
N ASP A 23 -25.54 -14.44 -12.02
CA ASP A 23 -24.61 -15.52 -12.25
C ASP A 23 -23.17 -15.14 -11.85
N MET A 24 -22.95 -13.92 -11.36
CA MET A 24 -21.61 -13.40 -11.08
C MET A 24 -21.36 -13.21 -9.58
N GLN A 25 -20.23 -13.69 -9.14
CA GLN A 25 -19.71 -13.46 -7.80
C GLN A 25 -18.29 -12.89 -7.86
N GLY A 26 -18.00 -11.90 -7.05
CA GLY A 26 -16.63 -11.41 -6.82
C GLY A 26 -16.01 -12.11 -5.63
N ILE A 27 -14.83 -12.69 -5.82
CA ILE A 27 -14.07 -13.36 -4.76
C ILE A 27 -12.70 -12.71 -4.67
N VAL A 28 -12.36 -12.19 -3.50
CA VAL A 28 -11.03 -11.63 -3.21
C VAL A 28 -10.07 -12.79 -2.97
N ASN A 29 -8.90 -12.78 -3.62
CA ASN A 29 -7.87 -13.79 -3.42
C ASN A 29 -7.38 -13.81 -1.96
N GLY A 30 -6.86 -14.94 -1.53
CA GLY A 30 -6.05 -15.03 -0.31
C GLY A 30 -4.57 -14.74 -0.60
N ILE A 31 -3.79 -14.58 0.46
CA ILE A 31 -2.32 -14.57 0.42
C ILE A 31 -1.74 -15.77 1.15
N ASP A 32 -0.52 -16.18 0.77
CA ASP A 32 0.18 -17.29 1.42
C ASP A 32 0.85 -16.82 2.72
N TYR A 33 0.31 -17.25 3.86
CA TYR A 33 0.83 -16.94 5.19
C TYR A 33 2.10 -17.74 5.56
N THR A 34 2.54 -18.68 4.73
CA THR A 34 3.86 -19.31 4.87
C THR A 34 4.95 -18.40 4.30
N THR A 35 4.69 -17.82 3.14
CA THR A 35 5.60 -16.89 2.47
C THR A 35 5.58 -15.51 3.13
N TYR A 36 4.39 -14.98 3.41
CA TYR A 36 4.22 -13.63 3.97
C TYR A 36 3.93 -13.69 5.48
N ASN A 37 4.98 -13.91 6.28
CA ASN A 37 4.88 -14.00 7.73
C ASN A 37 6.05 -13.30 8.41
N PRO A 38 5.87 -12.11 9.01
CA PRO A 38 6.96 -11.36 9.63
C PRO A 38 7.64 -12.09 10.81
N GLN A 39 7.01 -13.13 11.37
CA GLN A 39 7.64 -13.95 12.43
C GLN A 39 8.73 -14.87 11.90
N THR A 40 8.59 -15.36 10.66
CA THR A 40 9.45 -16.43 10.10
C THR A 40 10.11 -16.04 8.79
N ASP A 41 9.83 -14.87 8.27
CA ASP A 41 10.38 -14.38 7.02
C ASP A 41 11.88 -14.17 7.11
N SER A 42 12.63 -14.97 6.36
CA SER A 42 14.10 -14.92 6.33
C SER A 42 14.68 -13.76 5.52
N LYS A 43 13.84 -13.04 4.76
CA LYS A 43 14.23 -11.92 3.88
C LYS A 43 14.26 -10.59 4.61
N ILE A 44 13.60 -10.47 5.76
CA ILE A 44 13.58 -9.23 6.54
C ILE A 44 14.75 -9.18 7.55
N TYR A 45 15.12 -7.98 7.97
CA TYR A 45 16.28 -7.81 8.84
C TYR A 45 16.01 -8.25 10.29
N MET A 46 14.78 -8.10 10.76
CA MET A 46 14.37 -8.44 12.12
C MET A 46 12.95 -9.01 12.10
N ASN A 47 12.80 -10.26 12.54
CA ASN A 47 11.49 -10.89 12.66
C ASN A 47 10.68 -10.32 13.82
N TYR A 48 9.37 -10.20 13.62
CA TYR A 48 8.42 -9.67 14.60
C TYR A 48 7.02 -10.24 14.46
N ASP A 49 6.19 -9.95 15.44
CA ASP A 49 4.75 -10.26 15.46
C ASP A 49 3.94 -9.07 16.00
N ALA A 50 2.63 -9.24 16.11
CA ALA A 50 1.73 -8.22 16.62
C ALA A 50 2.04 -7.74 18.05
N SER A 51 2.71 -8.57 18.87
CA SER A 51 3.06 -8.20 20.25
C SER A 51 4.27 -7.24 20.34
N ASN A 52 5.17 -7.26 19.33
CA ASN A 52 6.46 -6.59 19.41
C ASN A 52 6.81 -5.71 18.20
N PHE A 53 5.91 -5.60 17.18
CA PHE A 53 6.15 -4.82 15.96
C PHE A 53 6.55 -3.37 16.26
N ARG A 54 5.98 -2.76 17.30
CA ARG A 54 6.21 -1.35 17.68
C ARG A 54 7.69 -1.00 17.90
N LYS A 55 8.53 -1.99 18.21
CA LYS A 55 9.97 -1.82 18.36
C LYS A 55 10.75 -2.39 17.17
N LYS A 56 10.43 -3.61 16.78
CA LYS A 56 11.20 -4.36 15.78
C LYS A 56 11.03 -3.85 14.36
N LYS A 57 9.85 -3.28 14.04
CA LYS A 57 9.61 -2.67 12.73
C LYS A 57 10.53 -1.47 12.46
N TYR A 58 10.91 -0.72 13.50
CA TYR A 58 11.88 0.37 13.37
C TYR A 58 13.29 -0.13 13.00
N VAL A 59 13.69 -1.31 13.48
CA VAL A 59 14.97 -1.93 13.08
C VAL A 59 14.95 -2.24 11.58
N ASN A 60 13.85 -2.81 11.07
CA ASN A 60 13.69 -3.04 9.62
C ASN A 60 13.77 -1.73 8.83
N LYS A 61 13.12 -0.66 9.31
CA LYS A 61 13.14 0.65 8.66
C LYS A 61 14.56 1.23 8.59
N GLU A 62 15.28 1.31 9.72
CA GLU A 62 16.63 1.88 9.78
C GLU A 62 17.60 1.08 8.88
N ARG A 63 17.51 -0.24 8.86
CA ARG A 63 18.34 -1.09 8.00
C ARG A 63 18.01 -0.93 6.51
N LEU A 64 16.74 -0.76 6.17
CA LEU A 64 16.35 -0.49 4.78
C LEU A 64 16.79 0.90 4.34
N GLN A 65 16.70 1.91 5.21
CA GLN A 65 17.21 3.26 4.94
C GLN A 65 18.71 3.22 4.63
N GLU A 66 19.50 2.48 5.44
CA GLU A 66 20.94 2.27 5.21
C GLU A 66 21.20 1.61 3.84
N GLU A 67 20.50 0.49 3.53
CA GLU A 67 20.68 -0.26 2.28
C GLU A 67 20.36 0.59 1.05
N LEU A 68 19.35 1.46 1.14
CA LEU A 68 18.88 2.29 0.02
C LEU A 68 19.54 3.68 -0.04
N GLY A 69 20.46 4.01 0.87
CA GLY A 69 21.10 5.32 0.93
C GLY A 69 20.17 6.45 1.29
N LEU A 70 19.08 6.16 2.02
CA LEU A 70 18.17 7.16 2.56
C LEU A 70 18.71 7.73 3.87
N GLU A 71 18.18 8.89 4.30
CA GLU A 71 18.45 9.41 5.64
C GLU A 71 17.97 8.42 6.70
N VAL A 72 18.88 7.98 7.57
CA VAL A 72 18.57 7.00 8.61
C VAL A 72 17.92 7.69 9.80
N ASP A 73 16.61 7.64 9.86
CA ASP A 73 15.80 8.14 10.97
C ASP A 73 14.48 7.36 11.06
N LYS A 74 14.29 6.61 12.11
CA LYS A 74 13.06 5.86 12.38
C LYS A 74 11.81 6.72 12.50
N LYS A 75 11.98 8.03 12.72
CA LYS A 75 10.87 8.98 12.84
C LYS A 75 10.33 9.44 11.49
N LYS A 76 11.11 9.32 10.41
CA LYS A 76 10.61 9.64 9.06
C LYS A 76 9.41 8.75 8.72
N TYR A 77 8.41 9.35 8.09
CA TYR A 77 7.26 8.62 7.58
C TYR A 77 7.62 7.96 6.25
N MET A 78 7.80 6.64 6.27
CA MET A 78 8.20 5.90 5.08
C MET A 78 6.96 5.36 4.35
N ILE A 79 6.78 5.80 3.10
CA ILE A 79 5.76 5.31 2.19
C ILE A 79 6.40 4.33 1.21
N GLY A 80 5.85 3.12 1.12
CA GLY A 80 6.20 2.11 0.14
C GLY A 80 5.26 2.12 -1.06
N LEU A 81 5.79 1.83 -2.25
CA LEU A 81 5.06 1.57 -3.46
C LEU A 81 5.69 0.38 -4.18
N ILE A 82 4.95 -0.71 -4.34
CA ILE A 82 5.37 -1.90 -5.08
C ILE A 82 4.33 -2.18 -6.15
N SER A 83 4.68 -2.02 -7.43
CA SER A 83 3.75 -2.29 -8.52
C SER A 83 4.46 -2.41 -9.86
N ARG A 84 3.71 -2.89 -10.88
CA ARG A 84 4.05 -2.57 -12.26
C ARG A 84 3.90 -1.07 -12.47
N LEU A 85 4.87 -0.43 -13.12
CA LEU A 85 4.86 1.02 -13.34
C LEU A 85 4.07 1.34 -14.62
N THR A 86 2.73 1.33 -14.51
CA THR A 86 1.79 1.53 -15.63
C THR A 86 0.70 2.53 -15.25
N ASP A 87 -0.01 3.08 -16.24
CA ASP A 87 -1.13 4.01 -16.07
C ASP A 87 -2.21 3.48 -15.11
N GLN A 88 -2.45 2.17 -15.14
CA GLN A 88 -3.41 1.51 -14.24
C GLN A 88 -3.15 1.81 -12.77
N LYS A 89 -1.89 2.02 -12.40
CA LYS A 89 -1.46 2.15 -10.99
C LYS A 89 -1.55 3.57 -10.43
N GLY A 90 -2.05 4.53 -11.23
CA GLY A 90 -2.31 5.90 -10.77
C GLY A 90 -1.03 6.69 -10.46
N LEU A 91 0.05 6.39 -11.16
CA LEU A 91 1.35 7.03 -10.95
C LEU A 91 1.39 8.48 -11.43
N ASP A 92 0.48 8.84 -12.33
CA ASP A 92 0.21 10.21 -12.77
C ASP A 92 -0.29 11.08 -11.59
N LEU A 93 -1.11 10.54 -10.69
CA LEU A 93 -1.53 11.25 -9.48
C LEU A 93 -0.34 11.55 -8.56
N ILE A 94 0.57 10.58 -8.40
CA ILE A 94 1.79 10.78 -7.61
C ILE A 94 2.67 11.85 -8.24
N ASN A 95 2.86 11.81 -9.57
CA ASN A 95 3.64 12.79 -10.31
C ASN A 95 3.11 14.22 -10.09
N ALA A 96 1.80 14.37 -10.13
CA ALA A 96 1.16 15.68 -9.99
C ALA A 96 1.40 16.35 -8.62
N VAL A 97 1.61 15.57 -7.56
CA VAL A 97 1.74 16.10 -6.18
C VAL A 97 3.07 15.74 -5.52
N MET A 98 4.04 15.26 -6.27
CA MET A 98 5.29 14.72 -5.71
C MET A 98 6.03 15.73 -4.82
N ASP A 99 6.05 17.01 -5.21
CA ASP A 99 6.72 18.07 -4.46
C ASP A 99 6.00 18.38 -3.11
N GLY A 100 4.70 18.10 -3.03
CA GLY A 100 3.93 18.21 -1.79
C GLY A 100 3.95 16.93 -0.95
N LEU A 101 4.23 15.80 -1.58
CA LEU A 101 4.29 14.50 -0.91
C LEU A 101 5.61 14.31 -0.17
N VAL A 102 6.73 14.69 -0.81
CA VAL A 102 8.09 14.47 -0.29
C VAL A 102 8.60 15.73 0.41
N ASP A 103 8.23 15.86 1.68
CA ASP A 103 8.77 16.89 2.58
C ASP A 103 9.98 16.37 3.39
N GLU A 104 10.45 17.15 4.35
CA GLU A 104 11.56 16.78 5.22
C GLU A 104 11.26 15.59 6.16
N PHE A 105 9.99 15.26 6.37
CA PHE A 105 9.55 14.18 7.25
C PHE A 105 9.20 12.89 6.51
N THR A 106 9.10 12.95 5.17
CA THR A 106 8.58 11.84 4.36
C THR A 106 9.68 11.21 3.51
N GLN A 107 9.68 9.88 3.48
CA GLN A 107 10.47 9.08 2.53
C GLN A 107 9.56 8.27 1.64
N LEU A 108 9.88 8.18 0.35
CA LEU A 108 9.19 7.35 -0.62
C LEU A 108 10.14 6.30 -1.20
N VAL A 109 9.77 5.03 -1.07
CA VAL A 109 10.50 3.90 -1.65
C VAL A 109 9.63 3.24 -2.71
N VAL A 110 10.11 3.22 -3.94
CA VAL A 110 9.42 2.63 -5.09
C VAL A 110 10.17 1.40 -5.57
N ILE A 111 9.45 0.30 -5.79
CA ILE A 111 9.96 -0.93 -6.39
C ILE A 111 9.05 -1.34 -7.54
N GLY A 112 9.60 -1.52 -8.72
CA GLY A 112 8.86 -1.99 -9.88
C GLY A 112 9.50 -1.64 -11.20
N THR A 113 8.96 -2.24 -12.26
CA THR A 113 9.32 -1.96 -13.66
C THR A 113 8.05 -1.74 -14.48
N GLY A 114 8.15 -1.08 -15.61
CA GLY A 114 7.01 -0.89 -16.49
C GLY A 114 7.28 0.09 -17.62
N GLU A 115 6.41 1.07 -17.77
CA GLU A 115 6.50 2.05 -18.84
C GLU A 115 7.65 3.03 -18.60
N PRO A 116 8.49 3.32 -19.64
CA PRO A 116 9.66 4.18 -19.51
C PRO A 116 9.36 5.56 -18.92
N GLN A 117 8.17 6.10 -19.18
CA GLN A 117 7.77 7.40 -18.63
C GLN A 117 7.74 7.39 -17.10
N TYR A 118 7.20 6.35 -16.47
CA TYR A 118 7.12 6.24 -15.02
C TYR A 118 8.46 5.83 -14.38
N GLU A 119 9.22 4.96 -15.05
CA GLU A 119 10.56 4.63 -14.59
C GLU A 119 11.45 5.88 -14.55
N ASN A 120 11.44 6.69 -15.62
CA ASN A 120 12.23 7.92 -15.71
C ASN A 120 11.72 8.98 -14.71
N MET A 121 10.40 9.07 -14.50
CA MET A 121 9.81 9.95 -13.51
C MET A 121 10.36 9.63 -12.09
N PHE A 122 10.36 8.37 -11.67
CA PHE A 122 10.87 8.01 -10.34
C PHE A 122 12.39 8.16 -10.22
N ARG A 123 13.16 7.86 -11.29
CA ARG A 123 14.62 8.15 -11.33
C ARG A 123 14.89 9.66 -11.17
N HIS A 124 14.09 10.51 -11.85
CA HIS A 124 14.19 11.97 -11.69
C HIS A 124 13.92 12.40 -10.26
N TYR A 125 12.87 11.88 -9.60
CA TYR A 125 12.56 12.27 -8.23
C TYR A 125 13.58 11.73 -7.22
N ALA A 126 14.16 10.55 -7.44
CA ALA A 126 15.27 10.06 -6.63
C ALA A 126 16.52 10.96 -6.76
N TRP A 127 16.78 11.50 -7.93
CA TRP A 127 17.82 12.52 -8.14
C TRP A 127 17.48 13.87 -7.51
N LYS A 128 16.21 14.32 -7.64
CA LYS A 128 15.74 15.61 -7.09
C LYS A 128 15.70 15.62 -5.56
N TYR A 129 15.35 14.50 -4.97
CA TYR A 129 15.20 14.34 -3.52
C TYR A 129 16.13 13.23 -2.97
N PRO A 130 17.45 13.41 -3.08
CA PRO A 130 18.40 12.43 -2.54
C PRO A 130 18.14 12.26 -1.04
N ASN A 131 18.35 11.03 -0.53
CA ASN A 131 18.10 10.64 0.86
C ASN A 131 16.61 10.60 1.29
N ARG A 132 15.67 10.99 0.42
CA ARG A 132 14.21 10.96 0.71
C ARG A 132 13.43 10.10 -0.26
N VAL A 133 13.87 9.96 -1.52
CA VAL A 133 13.24 9.10 -2.52
C VAL A 133 14.23 8.05 -2.99
N SER A 134 13.81 6.78 -2.96
CA SER A 134 14.56 5.66 -3.54
C SER A 134 13.73 5.01 -4.65
N ALA A 135 14.25 5.03 -5.88
CA ALA A 135 13.63 4.43 -7.05
C ALA A 135 14.35 3.15 -7.45
N ASN A 136 13.80 2.02 -7.08
CA ASN A 136 14.33 0.69 -7.36
C ASN A 136 13.61 0.12 -8.59
N ILE A 137 14.14 0.44 -9.78
CA ILE A 137 13.54 0.03 -11.06
C ILE A 137 13.98 -1.41 -11.37
N CYS A 138 13.39 -2.34 -10.65
CA CYS A 138 13.67 -3.77 -10.76
C CYS A 138 12.50 -4.61 -10.24
N TYR A 139 12.51 -5.88 -10.57
CA TYR A 139 11.74 -6.90 -9.88
C TYR A 139 12.64 -7.53 -8.80
N SER A 140 12.31 -7.33 -7.54
CA SER A 140 13.06 -7.90 -6.42
C SER A 140 12.10 -8.33 -5.31
N ASP A 141 11.95 -9.63 -5.17
CA ASP A 141 11.11 -10.21 -4.12
C ASP A 141 11.70 -9.96 -2.71
N ASP A 142 13.03 -10.07 -2.57
CA ASP A 142 13.71 -9.80 -1.30
C ASP A 142 13.53 -8.35 -0.85
N LEU A 143 13.70 -7.40 -1.77
CA LEU A 143 13.52 -5.99 -1.45
C LEU A 143 12.04 -5.67 -1.15
N ALA A 144 11.10 -6.34 -1.81
CA ALA A 144 9.68 -6.21 -1.52
C ALA A 144 9.34 -6.63 -0.08
N HIS A 145 9.84 -7.78 0.38
CA HIS A 145 9.66 -8.24 1.76
C HIS A 145 10.25 -7.26 2.78
N LYS A 146 11.46 -6.76 2.52
CA LYS A 146 12.10 -5.73 3.35
C LYS A 146 11.25 -4.46 3.43
N LEU A 147 10.70 -4.01 2.29
CA LEU A 147 9.86 -2.82 2.25
C LEU A 147 8.52 -3.02 2.99
N TYR A 148 7.87 -4.19 2.86
CA TYR A 148 6.69 -4.51 3.67
C TYR A 148 6.99 -4.43 5.17
N ALA A 149 8.16 -4.92 5.60
CA ALA A 149 8.53 -4.90 7.00
C ALA A 149 8.97 -3.52 7.50
N ALA A 150 9.48 -2.65 6.64
CA ALA A 150 10.08 -1.37 7.00
C ALA A 150 9.10 -0.18 6.90
N ALA A 151 8.26 -0.13 5.88
CA ALA A 151 7.39 1.01 5.61
C ALA A 151 6.34 1.23 6.71
N ASP A 152 5.94 2.49 6.90
CA ASP A 152 4.81 2.85 7.77
C ASP A 152 3.50 2.72 7.00
N ALA A 153 3.50 3.14 5.72
CA ALA A 153 2.34 3.04 4.86
C ALA A 153 2.70 2.51 3.46
N PHE A 154 1.71 1.93 2.79
CA PHE A 154 1.76 1.57 1.37
C PHE A 154 0.76 2.38 0.58
N LEU A 155 1.21 3.04 -0.49
CA LEU A 155 0.36 3.86 -1.36
C LEU A 155 -0.07 3.08 -2.59
N MET A 156 -1.38 2.99 -2.82
CA MET A 156 -1.99 2.27 -3.94
C MET A 156 -3.10 3.12 -4.60
N PRO A 157 -2.75 4.13 -5.43
CA PRO A 157 -3.70 5.06 -6.03
C PRO A 157 -4.30 4.53 -7.34
N SER A 158 -4.48 3.23 -7.45
CA SER A 158 -4.85 2.55 -8.69
C SER A 158 -6.13 3.11 -9.33
N ARG A 159 -6.11 3.28 -10.67
CA ARG A 159 -7.28 3.63 -11.46
C ARG A 159 -8.34 2.52 -11.40
N PHE A 160 -7.90 1.28 -11.44
CA PHE A 160 -8.69 0.09 -11.16
C PHE A 160 -7.80 -1.01 -10.59
N GLU A 161 -8.33 -1.83 -9.67
CA GLU A 161 -7.60 -2.92 -9.02
C GLU A 161 -8.55 -4.07 -8.71
N PRO A 162 -8.61 -5.12 -9.55
CA PRO A 162 -9.61 -6.20 -9.38
C PRO A 162 -9.54 -6.90 -8.02
N CYS A 163 -8.35 -7.09 -7.48
CA CYS A 163 -8.12 -7.70 -6.18
C CYS A 163 -7.13 -6.89 -5.34
N GLY A 164 -5.89 -6.72 -5.87
CA GLY A 164 -4.75 -6.24 -5.10
C GLY A 164 -4.28 -7.29 -4.08
N LEU A 165 -2.97 -7.51 -4.02
CA LEU A 165 -2.34 -8.36 -3.01
C LEU A 165 -1.52 -7.52 -2.03
N THR A 166 -0.96 -6.41 -2.51
CA THR A 166 -0.05 -5.55 -1.74
C THR A 166 -0.68 -5.03 -0.45
N GLN A 167 -1.96 -4.61 -0.44
CA GLN A 167 -2.63 -4.14 0.76
C GLN A 167 -2.82 -5.27 1.79
N MET A 168 -3.15 -6.48 1.34
CA MET A 168 -3.31 -7.63 2.25
C MET A 168 -1.98 -8.06 2.85
N ILE A 169 -0.91 -8.06 2.04
CA ILE A 169 0.45 -8.32 2.52
C ILE A 169 0.90 -7.21 3.47
N SER A 170 0.65 -5.93 3.14
CA SER A 170 1.03 -4.81 4.01
C SER A 170 0.36 -4.90 5.38
N PHE A 171 -0.92 -5.25 5.46
CA PHE A 171 -1.58 -5.54 6.73
C PHE A 171 -0.87 -6.62 7.53
N ARG A 172 -0.49 -7.72 6.88
CA ARG A 172 0.20 -8.83 7.54
C ARG A 172 1.54 -8.40 8.17
N TYR A 173 2.22 -7.42 7.55
CA TYR A 173 3.48 -6.83 8.06
C TYR A 173 3.26 -5.58 8.93
N GLY A 174 2.03 -5.24 9.29
CA GLY A 174 1.71 -4.08 10.12
C GLY A 174 2.06 -2.75 9.43
N THR A 175 1.93 -2.70 8.12
CA THR A 175 2.08 -1.50 7.29
C THR A 175 0.72 -1.04 6.83
N VAL A 176 0.39 0.23 7.04
CA VAL A 176 -0.96 0.77 6.82
C VAL A 176 -1.17 1.09 5.34
N PRO A 177 -2.19 0.51 4.67
CA PRO A 177 -2.48 0.86 3.29
C PRO A 177 -3.17 2.22 3.17
N ILE A 178 -2.78 2.97 2.14
CA ILE A 178 -3.45 4.19 1.66
C ILE A 178 -3.89 3.89 0.23
N VAL A 179 -5.19 3.77 0.01
CA VAL A 179 -5.73 3.22 -1.24
C VAL A 179 -6.75 4.14 -1.89
N ARG A 180 -6.88 4.05 -3.21
CA ARG A 180 -8.09 4.54 -3.86
C ARG A 180 -9.20 3.49 -3.72
N GLU A 181 -10.44 3.94 -3.48
CA GLU A 181 -11.63 3.08 -3.33
C GLU A 181 -12.06 2.48 -4.68
N THR A 182 -11.39 1.40 -5.10
CA THR A 182 -11.72 0.66 -6.31
C THR A 182 -11.49 -0.83 -6.11
N GLY A 183 -12.40 -1.66 -6.65
CA GLY A 183 -12.31 -3.12 -6.66
C GLY A 183 -11.92 -3.72 -5.32
N GLY A 184 -10.94 -4.62 -5.33
CA GLY A 184 -10.47 -5.30 -4.14
C GLY A 184 -9.82 -4.40 -3.09
N LEU A 185 -9.34 -3.21 -3.46
CA LEU A 185 -8.84 -2.25 -2.47
C LEU A 185 -9.97 -1.75 -1.59
N LYS A 186 -11.11 -1.38 -2.19
CA LYS A 186 -12.32 -0.98 -1.46
C LYS A 186 -12.89 -2.11 -0.61
N ASP A 187 -12.80 -3.36 -1.11
CA ASP A 187 -13.35 -4.53 -0.42
C ASP A 187 -12.52 -4.96 0.80
N THR A 188 -11.24 -4.57 0.86
CA THR A 188 -10.29 -5.07 1.87
C THR A 188 -9.76 -4.01 2.82
N VAL A 189 -9.89 -2.72 2.52
CA VAL A 189 -9.39 -1.63 3.35
C VAL A 189 -10.56 -0.80 3.87
N GLN A 190 -10.69 -0.72 5.19
CA GLN A 190 -11.63 0.16 5.86
C GLN A 190 -10.98 1.50 6.19
N ALA A 191 -11.57 2.59 5.70
CA ALA A 191 -11.08 3.94 6.01
C ALA A 191 -11.09 4.21 7.51
N TYR A 192 -9.99 4.77 8.02
CA TYR A 192 -9.89 5.19 9.41
C TYR A 192 -10.89 6.29 9.73
N ASN A 193 -11.62 6.11 10.82
CA ASN A 193 -12.56 7.07 11.38
C ASN A 193 -12.04 7.53 12.76
N GLU A 194 -11.68 8.80 12.88
CA GLU A 194 -11.12 9.35 14.13
C GLU A 194 -12.13 9.50 15.27
N TYR A 195 -13.44 9.55 14.96
CA TYR A 195 -14.50 9.76 15.96
C TYR A 195 -14.74 8.51 16.81
N ASP A 196 -14.68 7.34 16.20
CA ASP A 196 -14.88 6.05 16.89
C ASP A 196 -13.59 5.20 16.92
N ASN A 197 -12.51 5.71 16.31
CA ASN A 197 -11.23 5.03 16.18
C ASN A 197 -11.35 3.66 15.50
N SER A 198 -12.24 3.52 14.52
CA SER A 198 -12.40 2.33 13.69
C SER A 198 -11.56 2.42 12.40
N GLY A 199 -11.61 1.35 11.59
CA GLY A 199 -10.86 1.27 10.33
C GLY A 199 -9.43 0.76 10.51
N ASP A 200 -8.81 0.34 9.41
CA ASP A 200 -7.50 -0.32 9.38
C ASP A 200 -6.53 0.29 8.37
N GLY A 201 -7.00 1.26 7.56
CA GLY A 201 -6.19 1.97 6.58
C GLY A 201 -6.77 3.34 6.24
N PHE A 202 -6.32 3.92 5.14
CA PHE A 202 -6.83 5.19 4.63
C PHE A 202 -7.30 5.01 3.20
N SER A 203 -8.36 5.73 2.82
CA SER A 203 -8.87 5.68 1.45
C SER A 203 -9.30 7.05 0.94
N PHE A 204 -9.29 7.19 -0.38
CA PHE A 204 -9.86 8.30 -1.12
C PHE A 204 -10.70 7.78 -2.28
N THR A 205 -11.73 8.53 -2.66
CA THR A 205 -12.75 8.04 -3.60
C THR A 205 -12.45 8.43 -5.04
N ASN A 206 -12.18 9.71 -5.28
CA ASN A 206 -12.01 10.22 -6.63
C ASN A 206 -10.62 9.94 -7.17
N TYR A 207 -10.49 9.72 -8.49
CA TYR A 207 -9.20 9.65 -9.15
C TYR A 207 -8.63 11.09 -9.28
N ASN A 208 -8.14 11.61 -8.15
CA ASN A 208 -7.73 13.00 -7.99
C ASN A 208 -6.48 13.10 -7.12
N ALA A 209 -5.48 13.83 -7.60
CA ALA A 209 -4.17 13.94 -6.96
C ALA A 209 -4.20 14.74 -5.65
N ASP A 210 -5.03 15.81 -5.59
CA ASP A 210 -5.15 16.63 -4.39
C ASP A 210 -5.86 15.87 -3.26
N GLU A 211 -6.91 15.10 -3.60
CA GLU A 211 -7.61 14.24 -2.63
C GLU A 211 -6.65 13.16 -2.08
N MET A 212 -5.87 12.53 -2.96
CA MET A 212 -4.82 11.59 -2.55
C MET A 212 -3.83 12.24 -1.59
N LEU A 213 -3.32 13.43 -1.92
CA LEU A 213 -2.36 14.14 -1.07
C LEU A 213 -2.95 14.54 0.28
N GLN A 214 -4.22 14.97 0.31
CA GLN A 214 -4.93 15.27 1.56
C GLN A 214 -5.00 14.04 2.46
N VAL A 215 -5.32 12.86 1.91
CA VAL A 215 -5.39 11.61 2.67
C VAL A 215 -4.00 11.16 3.15
N ILE A 216 -2.96 11.34 2.34
CA ILE A 216 -1.57 11.09 2.77
C ILE A 216 -1.20 12.01 3.94
N ASN A 217 -1.51 13.30 3.86
CA ASN A 217 -1.23 14.25 4.93
C ASN A 217 -2.04 13.94 6.20
N TYR A 218 -3.28 13.52 6.06
CA TYR A 218 -4.09 13.05 7.19
C TYR A 218 -3.47 11.81 7.83
N SER A 219 -3.01 10.83 7.05
CA SER A 219 -2.33 9.66 7.58
C SER A 219 -1.04 10.01 8.33
N LYS A 220 -0.25 11.00 7.84
CA LYS A 220 0.92 11.55 8.53
C LYS A 220 0.55 12.19 9.85
N HIS A 221 -0.53 13.00 9.89
CA HIS A 221 -1.04 13.58 11.14
C HIS A 221 -1.36 12.49 12.17
N ILE A 222 -2.08 11.43 11.78
CA ILE A 222 -2.38 10.32 12.70
C ILE A 222 -1.10 9.59 13.14
N PHE A 223 -0.13 9.40 12.24
CA PHE A 223 1.15 8.76 12.55
C PHE A 223 1.96 9.54 13.59
N TYR A 224 2.04 10.88 13.48
CA TYR A 224 2.85 11.72 14.37
C TYR A 224 2.10 12.11 15.63
N ASP A 225 0.88 12.60 15.50
CA ASP A 225 0.18 13.28 16.60
C ASP A 225 -0.80 12.35 17.35
N ARG A 226 -1.14 11.21 16.75
CA ARG A 226 -2.09 10.22 17.32
C ARG A 226 -1.47 8.82 17.38
N LYS A 227 -0.27 8.70 17.90
CA LYS A 227 0.53 7.46 17.86
C LYS A 227 -0.17 6.26 18.47
N ARG A 228 -1.01 6.46 19.50
CA ARG A 228 -1.80 5.39 20.10
C ARG A 228 -2.82 4.84 19.09
N GLN A 229 -3.56 5.72 18.43
CA GLN A 229 -4.58 5.37 17.45
C GLN A 229 -3.93 4.70 16.21
N TRP A 230 -2.80 5.24 15.75
CA TRP A 230 -2.00 4.61 14.71
C TRP A 230 -1.64 3.16 15.06
N ASN A 231 -1.10 2.91 16.24
CA ASN A 231 -0.74 1.57 16.68
C ASN A 231 -1.95 0.64 16.78
N GLN A 232 -3.11 1.14 17.23
CA GLN A 232 -4.35 0.38 17.27
C GLN A 232 -4.88 0.04 15.86
N MET A 233 -4.71 0.94 14.90
CA MET A 233 -5.01 0.69 13.49
C MET A 233 -4.12 -0.43 12.93
N VAL A 234 -2.82 -0.38 13.21
CA VAL A 234 -1.86 -1.45 12.84
C VAL A 234 -2.26 -2.78 13.48
N ASP A 235 -2.63 -2.80 14.78
CA ASP A 235 -3.10 -4.01 15.47
C ASP A 235 -4.31 -4.61 14.77
N ARG A 236 -5.30 -3.79 14.35
CA ARG A 236 -6.47 -4.25 13.59
C ARG A 236 -6.08 -4.82 12.23
N GLY A 237 -5.23 -4.10 11.48
CA GLY A 237 -4.73 -4.57 10.20
C GLY A 237 -4.03 -5.92 10.28
N MET A 238 -3.14 -6.10 11.29
CA MET A 238 -2.44 -7.38 11.50
C MET A 238 -3.37 -8.51 11.97
N ALA A 239 -4.53 -8.20 12.53
CA ALA A 239 -5.55 -9.17 12.97
C ALA A 239 -6.47 -9.64 11.83
N ASN A 240 -6.48 -8.95 10.68
CA ASN A 240 -7.25 -9.38 9.52
C ASN A 240 -6.75 -10.72 8.99
N ASP A 241 -7.69 -11.60 8.66
CA ASP A 241 -7.37 -12.90 8.04
C ASP A 241 -7.62 -12.86 6.53
N PHE A 242 -6.56 -12.66 5.78
CA PHE A 242 -6.52 -12.75 4.32
C PHE A 242 -5.84 -14.04 3.82
N SER A 243 -5.80 -15.09 4.64
CA SER A 243 -5.24 -16.36 4.21
C SER A 243 -6.09 -17.03 3.12
N TRP A 244 -5.47 -17.90 2.32
CA TRP A 244 -6.21 -18.79 1.40
C TRP A 244 -7.24 -19.65 2.14
N ASN A 245 -6.99 -19.99 3.40
CA ASN A 245 -7.96 -20.72 4.21
C ASN A 245 -9.25 -19.92 4.45
N ALA A 246 -9.17 -18.61 4.65
CA ALA A 246 -10.34 -17.76 4.78
C ALA A 246 -11.06 -17.54 3.44
N SER A 247 -10.31 -17.41 2.33
CA SER A 247 -10.87 -17.16 0.99
C SER A 247 -11.54 -18.40 0.38
N LYS A 248 -10.99 -19.60 0.60
CA LYS A 248 -11.45 -20.84 -0.05
C LYS A 248 -12.93 -21.17 0.17
N PHE A 249 -13.54 -20.72 1.27
CA PHE A 249 -14.95 -20.95 1.54
C PHE A 249 -15.90 -20.07 0.70
N ARG A 250 -15.34 -19.15 -0.10
CA ARG A 250 -16.10 -18.31 -1.04
C ARG A 250 -16.04 -18.82 -2.47
N TYR A 251 -15.19 -19.83 -2.77
CA TYR A 251 -15.12 -20.56 -4.01
C TYR A 251 -16.05 -21.78 -3.94
#